data_0125f76591b4fb515ac3d35ed1802335
#
_entry.id   0125f76591b4fb515ac3d35ed1802335
#
_cell.length_a   1.000
_cell.length_b   1.000
_cell.length_c   1.000
_cell.angle_alpha   90.00
_cell.angle_beta   90.00
_cell.angle_gamma   90.00
#
_symmetry.space_group_name_H-M   'P 1'
#
loop_
_entity.id
_entity.type
_entity.pdbx_description
1 polymer ?
#
loop_
_entity_poly.entity_id
_entity_poly.type
_entity_poly.pdbx_seq_one_letter_code
_entity_poly.pdbx_strand_id
1 'polypeptide(L)'
;MQSVEIRGLDETVKKLEGLPDAVKAAKAAFFEEAGEVMLAAVQRRIGGTGRVAGVQERYIGSGKGYAAVRAKARTELSGYAAGYITNALEGGHLTKGGKSRVPGKYMYQMTAASELVKLQEDGAREIEKKAAAYLEGEG
;
A
#
# COMPACT_ATOMS: atom_id res chain seq x y z
N MET A 1 -4.53 1.82 -13.47
CA MET A 1 -4.80 0.77 -12.47
C MET A 1 -5.03 1.39 -11.12
N GLN A 2 -6.07 0.97 -10.45
CA GLN A 2 -6.33 1.41 -9.07
C GLN A 2 -5.33 0.79 -8.10
N SER A 3 -4.92 1.58 -7.11
CA SER A 3 -3.99 1.12 -6.09
C SER A 3 -4.11 2.00 -4.84
N VAL A 4 -3.52 1.55 -3.75
CA VAL A 4 -3.27 2.38 -2.58
C VAL A 4 -1.76 2.41 -2.34
N GLU A 5 -1.20 3.61 -2.14
CA GLU A 5 0.23 3.81 -1.97
C GLU A 5 0.51 4.63 -0.71
N ILE A 6 1.62 4.34 -0.07
CA ILE A 6 2.16 5.20 0.98
C ILE A 6 3.42 5.90 0.44
N ARG A 7 3.37 7.22 0.48
CA ARG A 7 4.46 8.14 0.15
C ARG A 7 4.49 9.18 1.27
N GLY A 8 5.13 10.27 1.10
CA GLY A 8 5.01 11.40 2.02
C GLY A 8 5.99 11.40 3.18
N LEU A 9 6.98 10.52 3.14
CA LEU A 9 8.10 10.57 4.05
C LEU A 9 9.28 11.37 3.45
N ASP A 10 9.08 11.98 2.29
CA ASP A 10 10.13 12.66 1.54
C ASP A 10 10.78 13.79 2.33
N GLU A 11 10.00 14.58 3.06
CA GLU A 11 10.54 15.64 3.89
C GLU A 11 11.38 15.11 5.05
N THR A 12 10.89 14.06 5.71
CA THR A 12 11.62 13.40 6.79
C THR A 12 12.93 12.82 6.26
N VAL A 13 12.87 12.13 5.12
CA VAL A 13 14.04 11.54 4.49
C VAL A 13 15.04 12.61 4.04
N LYS A 14 14.57 13.73 3.49
CA LYS A 14 15.45 14.85 3.11
C LYS A 14 16.19 15.45 4.29
N LYS A 15 15.53 15.61 5.42
CA LYS A 15 16.18 16.11 6.66
C LYS A 15 17.27 15.16 7.15
N LEU A 16 17.20 13.90 6.75
CA LEU A 16 18.12 12.85 7.16
C LEU A 16 19.10 12.46 6.05
N GLU A 17 19.11 13.22 4.94
CA GLU A 17 20.09 13.01 3.87
C GLU A 17 21.50 13.18 4.42
N GLY A 18 22.37 12.25 4.06
CA GLY A 18 23.73 12.21 4.57
C GLY A 18 23.91 11.35 5.82
N LEU A 19 22.82 10.89 6.43
CA LEU A 19 22.90 9.88 7.47
C LEU A 19 23.08 8.49 6.80
N PRO A 20 23.87 7.63 7.41
CA PRO A 20 24.30 6.41 6.72
C PRO A 20 23.25 5.30 6.67
N ASP A 21 23.68 4.15 6.24
CA ASP A 21 22.89 2.98 5.86
C ASP A 21 21.82 2.55 6.87
N ALA A 22 22.01 2.83 8.16
CA ALA A 22 21.01 2.54 9.19
C ALA A 22 19.66 3.24 8.94
N VAL A 23 19.69 4.50 8.47
CA VAL A 23 18.46 5.24 8.15
C VAL A 23 17.80 4.69 6.90
N LYS A 24 18.59 4.34 5.90
CA LYS A 24 18.10 3.68 4.68
C LYS A 24 17.44 2.35 5.00
N ALA A 25 18.04 1.58 5.88
CA ALA A 25 17.49 0.30 6.32
C ALA A 25 16.17 0.48 7.09
N ALA A 26 16.10 1.49 7.95
CA ALA A 26 14.88 1.81 8.70
C ALA A 26 13.73 2.23 7.76
N LYS A 27 14.03 3.03 6.74
CA LYS A 27 13.08 3.44 5.70
C LYS A 27 12.56 2.22 4.94
N ALA A 28 13.46 1.34 4.50
CA ALA A 28 13.08 0.13 3.77
C ALA A 28 12.19 -0.78 4.62
N ALA A 29 12.56 -1.02 5.88
CA ALA A 29 11.77 -1.82 6.81
C ALA A 29 10.38 -1.22 7.04
N PHE A 30 10.30 0.09 7.15
CA PHE A 30 9.01 0.78 7.29
C PHE A 30 8.10 0.54 6.09
N PHE A 31 8.59 0.70 4.86
CA PHE A 31 7.74 0.51 3.69
C PHE A 31 7.32 -0.95 3.52
N GLU A 32 8.16 -1.92 3.86
CA GLU A 32 7.79 -3.32 3.85
C GLU A 32 6.64 -3.60 4.83
N GLU A 33 6.74 -3.10 6.04
CA GLU A 33 5.71 -3.28 7.06
C GLU A 33 4.41 -2.53 6.68
N ALA A 34 4.52 -1.29 6.24
CA ALA A 34 3.36 -0.50 5.81
C ALA A 34 2.63 -1.18 4.64
N GLY A 35 3.38 -1.73 3.69
CA GLY A 35 2.81 -2.48 2.58
C GLY A 35 2.02 -3.69 3.05
N GLU A 36 2.50 -4.41 4.05
CA GLU A 36 1.80 -5.56 4.63
C GLU A 36 0.52 -5.14 5.35
N VAL A 37 0.58 -4.05 6.13
CA VAL A 37 -0.60 -3.52 6.83
C VAL A 37 -1.67 -3.10 5.83
N MET A 38 -1.28 -2.39 4.77
CA MET A 38 -2.20 -1.97 3.72
C MET A 38 -2.79 -3.15 2.96
N LEU A 39 -1.96 -4.16 2.63
CA LEU A 39 -2.42 -5.37 1.95
C LEU A 39 -3.47 -6.10 2.78
N ALA A 40 -3.20 -6.32 4.06
CA ALA A 40 -4.16 -6.95 4.97
C ALA A 40 -5.47 -6.16 5.07
N ALA A 41 -5.39 -4.83 5.13
CA ALA A 41 -6.56 -3.97 5.18
C ALA A 41 -7.40 -4.05 3.90
N VAL A 42 -6.76 -4.05 2.73
CA VAL A 42 -7.44 -4.20 1.44
C VAL A 42 -8.10 -5.57 1.36
N GLN A 43 -7.38 -6.63 1.69
CA GLN A 43 -7.92 -8.00 1.67
C GLN A 43 -9.12 -8.16 2.61
N ARG A 44 -9.07 -7.58 3.79
CA ARG A 44 -10.17 -7.60 4.74
C ARG A 44 -11.40 -6.88 4.19
N ARG A 45 -11.22 -5.77 3.50
CA ARG A 45 -12.34 -5.02 2.89
C ARG A 45 -12.92 -5.73 1.67
N ILE A 46 -12.13 -6.49 0.94
CA ILE A 46 -12.63 -7.34 -0.13
C ILE A 46 -13.52 -8.45 0.44
N GLY A 47 -13.12 -9.02 1.56
CA GLY A 47 -13.94 -9.98 2.29
C GLY A 47 -14.07 -11.34 1.60
N GLY A 48 -15.23 -11.97 1.72
CA GLY A 48 -15.48 -13.37 1.41
C GLY A 48 -15.34 -13.86 -0.02
N THR A 49 -14.97 -12.99 -0.96
CA THR A 49 -14.66 -13.40 -2.32
C THR A 49 -13.16 -13.67 -2.47
N GLY A 50 -12.65 -14.66 -1.76
CA GLY A 50 -11.23 -14.94 -1.60
C GLY A 50 -10.37 -14.86 -2.86
N ARG A 51 -10.95 -15.04 -4.05
CA ARG A 51 -10.21 -14.94 -5.32
C ARG A 51 -9.65 -13.57 -5.57
N VAL A 52 -10.44 -12.51 -5.40
CA VAL A 52 -9.97 -11.13 -5.62
C VAL A 52 -8.98 -10.72 -4.54
N ALA A 53 -9.22 -11.11 -3.29
CA ALA A 53 -8.27 -10.87 -2.21
C ALA A 53 -6.92 -11.53 -2.50
N GLY A 54 -6.93 -12.75 -3.00
CA GLY A 54 -5.72 -13.53 -3.27
C GLY A 54 -4.88 -13.00 -4.44
N VAL A 55 -5.43 -12.15 -5.30
CA VAL A 55 -4.66 -11.54 -6.40
C VAL A 55 -4.20 -10.13 -6.10
N GLN A 56 -4.35 -9.67 -4.87
CA GLN A 56 -3.73 -8.42 -4.43
C GLN A 56 -2.29 -8.68 -4.00
N GLU A 57 -1.42 -7.74 -4.24
CA GLU A 57 -0.01 -7.86 -3.83
C GLU A 57 0.51 -6.57 -3.23
N ARG A 58 1.47 -6.72 -2.35
CA ARG A 58 2.30 -5.62 -1.90
C ARG A 58 3.39 -5.39 -2.95
N TYR A 59 3.62 -4.14 -3.29
CA TYR A 59 4.69 -3.73 -4.18
C TYR A 59 5.55 -2.68 -3.49
N ILE A 60 6.85 -2.90 -3.50
CA ILE A 60 7.82 -1.93 -3.00
C ILE A 60 8.48 -1.27 -4.20
N GLY A 61 8.40 0.04 -4.25
CA GLY A 61 8.93 0.82 -5.35
C GLY A 61 10.44 0.73 -5.49
N SER A 62 10.93 1.01 -6.69
CA SER A 62 12.35 1.08 -6.98
C SER A 62 13.03 2.06 -6.02
N GLY A 63 14.19 1.69 -5.49
CA GLY A 63 14.89 2.48 -4.48
C GLY A 63 14.23 2.47 -3.10
N LYS A 64 13.19 1.66 -2.91
CA LYS A 64 12.44 1.53 -1.66
C LYS A 64 11.86 2.86 -1.17
N GLY A 65 11.39 3.69 -2.12
CA GLY A 65 10.84 5.02 -1.84
C GLY A 65 9.35 5.06 -1.58
N TYR A 66 8.63 3.94 -1.80
CA TYR A 66 7.20 3.85 -1.50
C TYR A 66 6.76 2.39 -1.43
N ALA A 67 5.59 2.18 -0.84
CA ALA A 67 4.89 0.89 -0.87
C ALA A 67 3.50 1.09 -1.47
N ALA A 68 3.03 0.07 -2.16
CA ALA A 68 1.70 0.07 -2.77
C ALA A 68 1.03 -1.28 -2.61
N VAL A 69 -0.29 -1.30 -2.68
CA VAL A 69 -1.09 -2.52 -2.83
C VAL A 69 -1.84 -2.40 -4.15
N ARG A 70 -1.74 -3.43 -4.96
CA ARG A 70 -2.34 -3.46 -6.29
C ARG A 70 -2.65 -4.90 -6.70
N ALA A 71 -3.43 -5.04 -7.78
CA ALA A 71 -3.65 -6.36 -8.37
C ALA A 71 -2.35 -6.89 -8.99
N LYS A 72 -2.10 -8.19 -8.84
CA LYS A 72 -0.94 -8.87 -9.43
C LYS A 72 -0.96 -8.73 -10.95
N ALA A 73 0.15 -8.25 -11.50
CA ALA A 73 0.32 -8.15 -12.94
C ALA A 73 0.31 -9.55 -13.58
N ARG A 74 -0.16 -9.64 -14.83
CA ARG A 74 -0.16 -10.86 -15.62
C ARG A 74 -0.90 -12.02 -14.96
N THR A 75 -1.92 -11.72 -14.17
CA THR A 75 -2.74 -12.70 -13.47
C THR A 75 -4.17 -12.56 -13.94
N GLU A 76 -4.86 -13.69 -14.12
CA GLU A 76 -6.24 -13.73 -14.58
C GLU A 76 -7.15 -14.38 -13.53
N LEU A 77 -8.40 -13.93 -13.50
CA LEU A 77 -9.49 -14.54 -12.75
C LEU A 77 -10.65 -14.77 -13.69
N SER A 78 -11.04 -16.03 -13.86
CA SER A 78 -12.19 -16.41 -14.72
C SER A 78 -12.09 -15.84 -16.13
N GLY A 79 -10.88 -15.78 -16.69
CA GLY A 79 -10.63 -15.29 -18.05
C GLY A 79 -10.44 -13.79 -18.17
N TYR A 80 -10.52 -13.05 -17.08
CA TYR A 80 -10.31 -11.60 -17.07
C TYR A 80 -9.03 -11.24 -16.31
N ALA A 81 -8.37 -10.18 -16.75
CA ALA A 81 -7.18 -9.68 -16.04
C ALA A 81 -7.54 -9.31 -14.59
N ALA A 82 -6.66 -9.67 -13.65
CA ALA A 82 -6.87 -9.37 -12.24
C ALA A 82 -7.07 -7.87 -11.99
N GLY A 83 -6.35 -7.01 -12.71
CA GLY A 83 -6.51 -5.56 -12.61
C GLY A 83 -7.90 -5.09 -13.04
N TYR A 84 -8.45 -5.67 -14.09
CA TYR A 84 -9.80 -5.36 -14.57
C TYR A 84 -10.85 -5.71 -13.52
N ILE A 85 -10.79 -6.91 -12.96
CA ILE A 85 -11.72 -7.37 -11.93
C ILE A 85 -11.59 -6.50 -10.67
N THR A 86 -10.37 -6.18 -10.28
CA THR A 86 -10.09 -5.32 -9.11
C THR A 86 -10.69 -3.92 -9.30
N ASN A 87 -10.52 -3.31 -10.48
CA ASN A 87 -11.10 -2.00 -10.76
C ASN A 87 -12.64 -2.02 -10.70
N ALA A 88 -13.24 -3.08 -11.23
CA ALA A 88 -14.69 -3.25 -11.16
C ALA A 88 -15.19 -3.38 -9.72
N LEU A 89 -14.44 -4.10 -8.88
CA LEU A 89 -14.78 -4.25 -7.47
C LEU A 89 -14.59 -2.94 -6.68
N GLU A 90 -13.54 -2.20 -6.98
CA GLU A 90 -13.25 -0.93 -6.31
C GLU A 90 -14.31 0.13 -6.61
N GLY A 91 -14.58 0.40 -7.87
CA GLY A 91 -15.44 1.49 -8.30
C GLY A 91 -16.88 1.10 -8.59
N GLY A 92 -17.19 -0.18 -8.60
CA GLY A 92 -18.46 -0.70 -9.02
C GLY A 92 -18.53 -0.95 -10.52
N HIS A 93 -19.59 -1.61 -10.96
CA HIS A 93 -19.78 -1.95 -12.37
C HIS A 93 -21.26 -2.16 -12.70
N LEU A 94 -21.57 -2.14 -13.97
CA LEU A 94 -22.90 -2.51 -14.45
C LEU A 94 -23.03 -4.02 -14.48
N THR A 95 -24.22 -4.53 -14.24
CA THR A 95 -24.53 -5.94 -14.42
C THR A 95 -24.54 -6.28 -15.91
N LYS A 96 -24.45 -7.58 -16.21
CA LYS A 96 -24.55 -8.06 -17.58
C LYS A 96 -25.84 -7.55 -18.23
N GLY A 97 -25.72 -6.86 -19.38
CA GLY A 97 -26.83 -6.21 -20.05
C GLY A 97 -27.09 -4.78 -19.63
N GLY A 98 -26.35 -4.24 -18.65
CA GLY A 98 -26.43 -2.83 -18.25
C GLY A 98 -27.71 -2.42 -17.51
N LYS A 99 -28.48 -3.38 -16.99
CA LYS A 99 -29.78 -3.11 -16.37
C LYS A 99 -29.70 -2.55 -14.95
N SER A 100 -28.64 -2.82 -14.23
CA SER A 100 -28.42 -2.31 -12.90
C SER A 100 -26.94 -2.13 -12.63
N ARG A 101 -26.63 -1.46 -11.52
CA ARG A 101 -25.26 -1.19 -11.12
C ARG A 101 -24.95 -1.91 -9.81
N VAL A 102 -23.79 -2.59 -9.76
CA VAL A 102 -23.25 -3.14 -8.55
C VAL A 102 -22.35 -2.06 -7.94
N PRO A 103 -22.62 -1.62 -6.69
CA PRO A 103 -21.80 -0.59 -6.06
C PRO A 103 -20.39 -1.07 -5.81
N GLY A 104 -19.43 -0.15 -5.85
CA GLY A 104 -18.05 -0.44 -5.53
C GLY A 104 -17.83 -0.72 -4.04
N LYS A 105 -16.80 -1.45 -3.71
CA LYS A 105 -16.38 -1.69 -2.32
C LYS A 105 -15.42 -0.64 -1.81
N TYR A 106 -14.83 0.15 -2.70
CA TYR A 106 -13.89 1.25 -2.36
C TYR A 106 -12.78 0.81 -1.39
N MET A 107 -12.30 -0.42 -1.53
CA MET A 107 -11.33 -1.01 -0.61
C MET A 107 -10.00 -0.24 -0.60
N TYR A 108 -9.56 0.31 -1.74
CA TYR A 108 -8.36 1.14 -1.79
C TYR A 108 -8.59 2.52 -1.20
N GLN A 109 -9.68 3.17 -1.58
CA GLN A 109 -10.01 4.51 -1.05
C GLN A 109 -10.20 4.48 0.45
N MET A 110 -10.93 3.50 0.97
CA MET A 110 -11.18 3.37 2.41
C MET A 110 -9.92 3.00 3.17
N THR A 111 -9.05 2.18 2.60
CA THR A 111 -7.76 1.87 3.21
C THR A 111 -6.89 3.12 3.29
N ALA A 112 -6.82 3.91 2.22
CA ALA A 112 -6.10 5.17 2.23
C ALA A 112 -6.65 6.12 3.30
N ALA A 113 -7.96 6.26 3.39
CA ALA A 113 -8.60 7.16 4.35
C ALA A 113 -8.36 6.74 5.81
N SER A 114 -8.35 5.44 6.10
CA SER A 114 -8.30 4.95 7.47
C SER A 114 -6.90 4.61 7.98
N GLU A 115 -5.98 4.19 7.09
CA GLU A 115 -4.67 3.68 7.50
C GLU A 115 -3.51 4.61 7.15
N LEU A 116 -3.63 5.38 6.07
CA LEU A 116 -2.48 6.05 5.46
C LEU A 116 -1.86 7.12 6.36
N VAL A 117 -2.68 7.99 6.94
CA VAL A 117 -2.19 9.09 7.79
C VAL A 117 -1.43 8.55 9.00
N LYS A 118 -2.01 7.57 9.67
CA LYS A 118 -1.39 6.94 10.83
C LYS A 118 -0.08 6.24 10.47
N LEU A 119 -0.06 5.52 9.36
CA LEU A 119 1.16 4.86 8.88
C LEU A 119 2.25 5.86 8.58
N GLN A 120 1.93 6.99 7.95
CA GLN A 120 2.88 8.04 7.66
C GLN A 120 3.45 8.69 8.94
N GLU A 121 2.59 8.99 9.90
CA GLU A 121 3.01 9.56 11.17
C GLU A 121 3.90 8.60 11.98
N ASP A 122 3.50 7.35 12.08
CA ASP A 122 4.26 6.32 12.78
C ASP A 122 5.61 6.07 12.10
N GLY A 123 5.61 6.05 10.77
CA GLY A 123 6.82 5.87 9.97
C GLY A 123 7.82 7.00 10.17
N ALA A 124 7.36 8.23 10.12
CA ALA A 124 8.22 9.40 10.33
C ALA A 124 8.87 9.35 11.73
N ARG A 125 8.07 9.01 12.75
CA ARG A 125 8.60 8.88 14.13
C ARG A 125 9.65 7.79 14.26
N GLU A 126 9.40 6.63 13.66
CA GLU A 126 10.35 5.52 13.71
C GLU A 126 11.66 5.85 13.00
N ILE A 127 11.60 6.48 11.85
CA ILE A 127 12.78 6.90 11.10
C ILE A 127 13.57 7.95 11.90
N GLU A 128 12.90 8.96 12.45
CA GLU A 128 13.52 9.99 13.26
C GLU A 128 14.17 9.41 14.52
N LYS A 129 13.51 8.47 15.18
CA LYS A 129 14.05 7.77 16.35
C LYS A 129 15.32 6.99 16.01
N LYS A 130 15.35 6.29 14.89
CA LYS A 130 16.53 5.57 14.43
C LYS A 130 17.68 6.52 14.09
N ALA A 131 17.37 7.65 13.45
CA ALA A 131 18.36 8.67 13.14
C ALA A 131 18.95 9.29 14.42
N ALA A 132 18.12 9.61 15.41
CA ALA A 132 18.56 10.13 16.69
C ALA A 132 19.47 9.15 17.43
N ALA A 133 19.09 7.88 17.48
CA ALA A 133 19.91 6.81 18.08
C ALA A 133 21.28 6.71 17.39
N TYR A 134 21.30 6.81 16.07
CA TYR A 134 22.53 6.82 15.30
C TYR A 134 23.44 8.01 15.69
N LEU A 135 22.88 9.22 15.76
CA LEU A 135 23.62 10.43 16.09
C LEU A 135 24.15 10.41 17.54
N GLU A 136 23.49 9.66 18.42
CA GLU A 136 23.94 9.45 19.80
C GLU A 136 24.97 8.32 19.94
N GLY A 137 25.31 7.66 18.82
CA GLY A 137 26.27 6.57 18.83
C GLY A 137 25.70 5.22 19.22
N GLU A 138 24.39 5.08 19.27
CA GLU A 138 23.66 3.86 19.64
C GLU A 138 23.25 3.01 18.43
N GLY A 139 23.50 3.53 17.25
CA GLY A 139 23.15 2.86 16.00
C GLY A 139 24.18 1.85 15.58
#